data_92d41f20c6f7d31f846074a6dc3a6406
#
_entry.id   92d41f20c6f7d31f846074a6dc3a6406
#
_cell.length_a   1.000
_cell.length_b   1.000
_cell.length_c   1.000
_cell.angle_alpha   90.00
_cell.angle_beta   90.00
_cell.angle_gamma   90.00
#
_symmetry.space_group_name_H-M   'P 1'
#
loop_
_entity.id
_entity.type
_entity.pdbx_description
1 polymer ?
#
loop_
_entity_poly.entity_id
_entity_poly.type
_entity_poly.pdbx_seq_one_letter_code
_entity_poly.pdbx_strand_id
1 'polypeptide(L)'
;HAYLFCGTRGTGKTTTARILAKALNCESEGEKPCGECDNCRTIKEGAFMDVIEIDAASNNGVDNIRELRESVKYPPVRGRNKVYIIDEVHMLSQGAFNALLKTLEEPPENVVFILATTEPQKLPATILSRCMRLDFRRVSESVIKENMQMICDTRGISADPAALSLIAVNADGSVRDSLSILEQCISTGERHISRDDVAELLGTAGEESLIALTDSIIQGRISDGLLLLDRIIRSGSDVKQFMKEWLSHFRNLLMAKYVQQPENMLNMSVENVQRVKLQSAEITTELLNRAITDLTKTISDAKWSSQPRVLLEMCIVRLGAPQETEEAFAFRNDAVSRTLQQQMSTLQAQIASASGSGVDAVKEAEMSEKPETAGVSGSSSDRAEDFPADYIPEDRANVIFSADDLSDELFNEVMRLREQLNA
;
A
#
# COMPACT_ATOMS: atom_id res chain seq x y z
N HIS A 1 8.79 -10.61 -29.28
CA HIS A 1 7.39 -10.72 -29.60
C HIS A 1 6.48 -10.60 -28.38
N ALA A 2 6.89 -11.09 -27.20
CA ALA A 2 6.13 -10.90 -25.96
C ALA A 2 7.07 -10.57 -24.77
N TYR A 3 6.82 -9.44 -24.13
CA TYR A 3 7.57 -8.97 -22.97
C TYR A 3 6.66 -8.93 -21.75
N LEU A 4 7.20 -9.24 -20.58
CA LEU A 4 6.51 -9.13 -19.30
C LEU A 4 7.31 -8.24 -18.36
N PHE A 5 6.76 -7.07 -18.07
CA PHE A 5 7.35 -6.09 -17.16
C PHE A 5 6.79 -6.31 -15.75
N CYS A 6 7.65 -6.76 -14.84
CA CYS A 6 7.30 -7.05 -13.45
C CYS A 6 7.92 -6.01 -12.52
N GLY A 7 7.18 -5.56 -11.51
CA GLY A 7 7.73 -4.65 -10.49
C GLY A 7 6.65 -3.89 -9.75
N THR A 8 7.01 -3.21 -8.67
CA THR A 8 6.08 -2.43 -7.86
C THR A 8 5.47 -1.27 -8.65
N ARG A 9 4.35 -0.72 -8.15
CA ARG A 9 3.69 0.44 -8.76
C ARG A 9 4.66 1.63 -8.84
N GLY A 10 4.54 2.44 -9.89
CA GLY A 10 5.28 3.70 -10.02
C GLY A 10 6.76 3.56 -10.39
N THR A 11 7.23 2.37 -10.79
CA THR A 11 8.62 2.11 -11.20
C THR A 11 8.86 2.30 -12.71
N GLY A 12 7.90 2.82 -13.47
CA GLY A 12 8.05 3.16 -14.87
C GLY A 12 7.70 2.05 -15.87
N LYS A 13 7.01 0.96 -15.48
CA LYS A 13 6.65 -0.16 -16.37
C LYS A 13 5.91 0.29 -17.62
N THR A 14 4.78 0.98 -17.46
CA THR A 14 3.92 1.44 -18.56
C THR A 14 4.62 2.49 -19.40
N THR A 15 5.38 3.39 -18.75
CA THR A 15 6.21 4.39 -19.45
C THR A 15 7.27 3.73 -20.34
N THR A 16 7.97 2.72 -19.81
CA THR A 16 8.95 1.95 -20.60
C THR A 16 8.28 1.19 -21.75
N ALA A 17 7.07 0.67 -21.53
CA ALA A 17 6.30 0.02 -22.59
C ALA A 17 6.00 0.98 -23.73
N ARG A 18 5.58 2.21 -23.43
CA ARG A 18 5.35 3.27 -24.44
C ARG A 18 6.65 3.66 -25.16
N ILE A 19 7.77 3.74 -24.45
CA ILE A 19 9.08 4.03 -25.08
C ILE A 19 9.51 2.90 -26.00
N LEU A 20 9.33 1.66 -25.61
CA LEU A 20 9.60 0.51 -26.48
C LEU A 20 8.70 0.55 -27.72
N ALA A 21 7.41 0.88 -27.58
CA ALA A 21 6.50 1.06 -28.69
C ALA A 21 6.94 2.18 -29.64
N LYS A 22 7.45 3.32 -29.10
CA LYS A 22 8.06 4.41 -29.91
C LYS A 22 9.31 3.92 -30.65
N ALA A 23 10.19 3.19 -29.98
CA ALA A 23 11.43 2.69 -30.60
C ALA A 23 11.15 1.72 -31.76
N LEU A 24 10.16 0.84 -31.59
CA LEU A 24 9.75 -0.13 -32.61
C LEU A 24 9.15 0.54 -33.86
N ASN A 25 8.47 1.67 -33.68
CA ASN A 25 7.76 2.37 -34.76
C ASN A 25 8.44 3.69 -35.18
N CYS A 26 9.61 3.99 -34.64
CA CYS A 26 10.36 5.20 -34.96
C CYS A 26 10.85 5.17 -36.41
N GLU A 27 10.65 6.28 -37.15
CA GLU A 27 11.06 6.46 -38.53
C GLU A 27 12.52 6.90 -38.68
N SER A 28 13.15 7.38 -37.61
CA SER A 28 14.54 7.83 -37.62
C SER A 28 15.51 6.71 -38.00
N GLU A 29 16.55 7.07 -38.76
CA GLU A 29 17.66 6.17 -39.07
C GLU A 29 18.74 6.19 -37.97
N GLY A 30 18.72 7.19 -37.07
CA GLY A 30 19.62 7.31 -35.92
C GLY A 30 19.15 6.57 -34.68
N GLU A 31 19.42 7.15 -33.52
CA GLU A 31 18.96 6.63 -32.23
C GLU A 31 17.44 6.56 -32.14
N LYS A 32 16.93 5.47 -31.54
CA LYS A 32 15.50 5.22 -31.40
C LYS A 32 15.16 4.97 -29.94
N PRO A 33 14.05 5.60 -29.48
CA PRO A 33 13.14 6.53 -30.18
C PRO A 33 13.75 7.94 -30.32
N CYS A 34 13.53 8.61 -31.46
CA CYS A 34 14.01 9.98 -31.65
C CYS A 34 13.17 11.04 -30.90
N GLY A 35 11.95 10.71 -30.46
CA GLY A 35 11.03 11.63 -29.79
C GLY A 35 10.35 12.67 -30.69
N GLU A 36 10.87 12.96 -31.89
CA GLU A 36 10.48 14.09 -32.74
C GLU A 36 9.70 13.70 -34.01
N CYS A 37 9.89 12.47 -34.54
CA CYS A 37 9.13 12.03 -35.71
C CYS A 37 7.64 11.93 -35.40
N ASP A 38 6.83 11.97 -36.45
CA ASP A 38 5.38 11.98 -36.33
C ASP A 38 4.84 10.74 -35.57
N ASN A 39 5.44 9.55 -35.78
CA ASN A 39 5.08 8.36 -35.03
C ASN A 39 5.42 8.48 -33.54
N CYS A 40 6.59 9.02 -33.18
CA CYS A 40 6.96 9.23 -31.78
C CYS A 40 6.03 10.21 -31.07
N ARG A 41 5.61 11.29 -31.75
CA ARG A 41 4.68 12.29 -31.20
C ARG A 41 3.29 11.70 -31.01
N THR A 42 2.73 11.07 -32.05
CA THR A 42 1.39 10.47 -31.97
C THR A 42 1.31 9.33 -30.95
N ILE A 43 2.38 8.54 -30.75
CA ILE A 43 2.43 7.55 -29.68
C ILE A 43 2.47 8.21 -28.28
N LYS A 44 3.21 9.34 -28.14
CA LYS A 44 3.22 10.13 -26.90
C LYS A 44 1.82 10.64 -26.54
N GLU A 45 1.07 11.09 -27.52
CA GLU A 45 -0.29 11.62 -27.41
C GLU A 45 -1.36 10.51 -27.24
N GLY A 46 -0.96 9.23 -27.33
CA GLY A 46 -1.91 8.10 -27.24
C GLY A 46 -2.84 7.94 -28.46
N ALA A 47 -2.53 8.65 -29.57
CA ALA A 47 -3.37 8.69 -30.76
C ALA A 47 -2.89 7.75 -31.91
N PHE A 48 -1.85 6.96 -31.68
CA PHE A 48 -1.28 6.10 -32.72
C PHE A 48 -2.05 4.77 -32.82
N MET A 49 -2.68 4.52 -34.00
CA MET A 49 -3.60 3.39 -34.20
C MET A 49 -2.97 2.00 -33.99
N ASP A 50 -1.65 1.88 -34.21
CA ASP A 50 -0.95 0.60 -34.11
C ASP A 50 -0.33 0.38 -32.70
N VAL A 51 -0.55 1.30 -31.73
CA VAL A 51 -0.22 1.12 -30.33
C VAL A 51 -1.51 1.15 -29.51
N ILE A 52 -1.89 -0.01 -29.01
CA ILE A 52 -3.14 -0.22 -28.29
C ILE A 52 -2.81 -0.49 -26.84
N GLU A 53 -3.23 0.43 -25.96
CA GLU A 53 -3.04 0.29 -24.52
C GLU A 53 -4.36 -0.12 -23.86
N ILE A 54 -4.29 -1.16 -23.02
CA ILE A 54 -5.45 -1.75 -22.34
C ILE A 54 -5.09 -1.86 -20.86
N ASP A 55 -5.88 -1.24 -20.01
CA ASP A 55 -5.84 -1.47 -18.58
C ASP A 55 -6.71 -2.69 -18.26
N ALA A 56 -6.09 -3.77 -17.79
CA ALA A 56 -6.80 -5.00 -17.44
C ALA A 56 -7.67 -4.85 -16.18
N ALA A 57 -7.47 -3.83 -15.34
CA ALA A 57 -8.36 -3.57 -14.22
C ALA A 57 -9.75 -3.15 -14.70
N SER A 58 -9.82 -2.36 -15.78
CA SER A 58 -11.06 -1.89 -16.39
C SER A 58 -11.60 -2.86 -17.47
N ASN A 59 -10.71 -3.67 -18.09
CA ASN A 59 -11.01 -4.52 -19.24
C ASN A 59 -10.61 -5.98 -18.99
N ASN A 60 -11.12 -6.59 -17.92
CA ASN A 60 -10.75 -7.95 -17.49
C ASN A 60 -11.54 -9.08 -18.17
N GLY A 61 -12.53 -8.75 -18.98
CA GLY A 61 -13.46 -9.68 -19.60
C GLY A 61 -12.85 -10.52 -20.73
N VAL A 62 -13.40 -11.71 -20.95
CA VAL A 62 -13.01 -12.60 -22.04
C VAL A 62 -13.28 -11.97 -23.40
N ASP A 63 -14.37 -11.19 -23.51
CA ASP A 63 -14.80 -10.62 -24.77
C ASP A 63 -13.85 -9.49 -25.22
N ASN A 64 -13.35 -8.67 -24.30
CA ASN A 64 -12.35 -7.66 -24.61
C ASN A 64 -11.06 -8.28 -25.19
N ILE A 65 -10.62 -9.41 -24.63
CA ILE A 65 -9.44 -10.13 -25.13
C ILE A 65 -9.75 -10.88 -26.45
N ARG A 66 -10.98 -11.30 -26.67
CA ARG A 66 -11.40 -11.86 -27.98
C ARG A 66 -11.39 -10.80 -29.09
N GLU A 67 -11.89 -9.59 -28.80
CA GLU A 67 -11.81 -8.45 -29.72
C GLU A 67 -10.36 -8.09 -30.03
N LEU A 68 -9.51 -8.03 -29.00
CA LEU A 68 -8.07 -7.85 -29.19
C LEU A 68 -7.51 -8.92 -30.12
N ARG A 69 -7.80 -10.20 -29.88
CA ARG A 69 -7.33 -11.31 -30.71
C ARG A 69 -7.79 -11.22 -32.18
N GLU A 70 -9.01 -10.76 -32.41
CA GLU A 70 -9.48 -10.52 -33.80
C GLU A 70 -8.70 -9.34 -34.42
N SER A 71 -8.44 -8.27 -33.67
CA SER A 71 -7.68 -7.13 -34.18
C SER A 71 -6.21 -7.45 -34.51
N VAL A 72 -5.61 -8.42 -33.78
CA VAL A 72 -4.24 -8.91 -34.03
C VAL A 72 -4.06 -9.52 -35.42
N LYS A 73 -5.12 -10.05 -36.03
CA LYS A 73 -5.06 -10.66 -37.36
C LYS A 73 -4.79 -9.66 -38.49
N TYR A 74 -5.03 -8.37 -38.22
CA TYR A 74 -4.84 -7.33 -39.23
C TYR A 74 -3.43 -6.71 -39.08
N PRO A 75 -2.72 -6.52 -40.21
CA PRO A 75 -1.39 -5.90 -40.17
C PRO A 75 -1.45 -4.47 -39.63
N PRO A 76 -0.29 -3.90 -39.19
CA PRO A 76 -0.23 -2.50 -38.80
C PRO A 76 -0.66 -1.58 -39.95
N VAL A 77 -1.34 -0.48 -39.62
CA VAL A 77 -1.90 0.46 -40.62
C VAL A 77 -0.81 1.46 -41.03
N ARG A 78 -0.02 1.95 -40.07
CA ARG A 78 0.96 3.03 -40.27
C ARG A 78 2.34 2.65 -39.75
N GLY A 79 2.39 1.97 -38.60
CA GLY A 79 3.63 1.57 -37.96
C GLY A 79 4.33 0.40 -38.66
N ARG A 80 5.56 0.14 -38.23
CA ARG A 80 6.27 -1.11 -38.59
C ARG A 80 5.74 -2.30 -37.79
N ASN A 81 5.33 -2.03 -36.56
CA ASN A 81 4.85 -3.04 -35.61
C ASN A 81 3.53 -2.59 -35.00
N LYS A 82 2.63 -3.53 -34.79
CA LYS A 82 1.44 -3.33 -33.96
C LYS A 82 1.77 -3.76 -32.54
N VAL A 83 1.63 -2.84 -31.59
CA VAL A 83 2.04 -3.02 -30.18
C VAL A 83 0.81 -3.04 -29.29
N TYR A 84 0.67 -4.09 -28.50
CA TYR A 84 -0.37 -4.20 -27.48
C TYR A 84 0.27 -4.08 -26.09
N ILE A 85 -0.06 -3.03 -25.37
CA ILE A 85 0.36 -2.81 -23.98
C ILE A 85 -0.81 -3.19 -23.09
N ILE A 86 -0.65 -4.20 -22.24
CA ILE A 86 -1.68 -4.64 -21.31
C ILE A 86 -1.14 -4.39 -19.90
N ASP A 87 -1.66 -3.33 -19.27
CA ASP A 87 -1.27 -2.98 -17.90
C ASP A 87 -2.09 -3.75 -16.89
N GLU A 88 -1.51 -3.97 -15.70
CA GLU A 88 -2.04 -4.77 -14.58
C GLU A 88 -2.62 -6.12 -15.06
N VAL A 89 -1.89 -6.79 -15.95
CA VAL A 89 -2.34 -8.02 -16.62
C VAL A 89 -2.81 -9.11 -15.67
N HIS A 90 -2.37 -9.11 -14.40
CA HIS A 90 -2.83 -10.04 -13.37
C HIS A 90 -4.32 -9.91 -13.01
N MET A 91 -4.97 -8.81 -13.43
CA MET A 91 -6.40 -8.56 -13.22
C MET A 91 -7.28 -9.27 -14.25
N LEU A 92 -6.70 -9.81 -15.33
CA LEU A 92 -7.46 -10.56 -16.32
C LEU A 92 -8.11 -11.81 -15.73
N SER A 93 -9.33 -12.10 -16.20
CA SER A 93 -10.00 -13.36 -15.86
C SER A 93 -9.27 -14.58 -16.44
N GLN A 94 -9.47 -15.75 -15.85
CA GLN A 94 -8.86 -17.01 -16.34
C GLN A 94 -9.24 -17.30 -17.80
N GLY A 95 -10.47 -16.97 -18.20
CA GLY A 95 -10.93 -17.12 -19.57
C GLY A 95 -10.21 -16.15 -20.54
N ALA A 96 -9.91 -14.92 -20.08
CA ALA A 96 -9.14 -13.95 -20.84
C ALA A 96 -7.69 -14.40 -21.04
N PHE A 97 -7.04 -14.93 -20.00
CA PHE A 97 -5.72 -15.55 -20.14
C PHE A 97 -5.71 -16.67 -21.16
N ASN A 98 -6.67 -17.58 -21.11
CA ASN A 98 -6.76 -18.69 -22.07
C ASN A 98 -6.98 -18.20 -23.51
N ALA A 99 -7.71 -17.10 -23.70
CA ALA A 99 -7.88 -16.50 -25.01
C ALA A 99 -6.59 -15.89 -25.57
N LEU A 100 -5.77 -15.29 -24.68
CA LEU A 100 -4.49 -14.66 -25.00
C LEU A 100 -3.39 -15.69 -25.33
N LEU A 101 -3.40 -16.86 -24.68
CA LEU A 101 -2.37 -17.91 -24.83
C LEU A 101 -2.12 -18.29 -26.27
N LYS A 102 -3.18 -18.52 -27.09
CA LYS A 102 -3.04 -18.90 -28.48
C LYS A 102 -2.28 -17.87 -29.33
N THR A 103 -2.48 -16.59 -29.01
CA THR A 103 -1.81 -15.49 -29.71
C THR A 103 -0.36 -15.31 -29.26
N LEU A 104 -0.07 -15.64 -28.00
CA LEU A 104 1.30 -15.62 -27.46
C LEU A 104 2.13 -16.83 -27.94
N GLU A 105 1.50 -17.95 -28.25
CA GLU A 105 2.15 -19.14 -28.82
C GLU A 105 2.59 -18.95 -30.26
N GLU A 106 1.69 -18.38 -31.07
CA GLU A 106 1.89 -18.16 -32.52
C GLU A 106 1.55 -16.68 -32.83
N PRO A 107 2.39 -15.72 -32.39
CA PRO A 107 2.14 -14.32 -32.66
C PRO A 107 2.32 -14.05 -34.16
N PRO A 108 1.41 -13.27 -34.80
CA PRO A 108 1.58 -12.85 -36.18
C PRO A 108 2.87 -12.01 -36.34
N GLU A 109 3.40 -11.98 -37.57
CA GLU A 109 4.53 -11.11 -37.91
C GLU A 109 4.17 -9.65 -37.61
N ASN A 110 5.14 -8.89 -37.13
CA ASN A 110 4.99 -7.46 -36.76
C ASN A 110 3.99 -7.16 -35.63
N VAL A 111 3.69 -8.13 -34.79
CA VAL A 111 2.92 -7.92 -33.55
C VAL A 111 3.82 -8.09 -32.31
N VAL A 112 3.73 -7.14 -31.37
CA VAL A 112 4.48 -7.16 -30.12
C VAL A 112 3.51 -6.99 -28.95
N PHE A 113 3.62 -7.88 -27.96
CA PHE A 113 2.89 -7.79 -26.71
C PHE A 113 3.81 -7.30 -25.60
N ILE A 114 3.35 -6.33 -24.83
CA ILE A 114 4.03 -5.84 -23.62
C ILE A 114 3.02 -5.95 -22.49
N LEU A 115 3.22 -6.94 -21.63
CA LEU A 115 2.40 -7.18 -20.45
C LEU A 115 3.07 -6.52 -19.24
N ALA A 116 2.34 -5.75 -18.47
CA ALA A 116 2.86 -5.14 -17.24
C ALA A 116 2.07 -5.65 -16.02
N THR A 117 2.76 -5.90 -14.92
CA THR A 117 2.12 -6.37 -13.67
C THR A 117 2.88 -5.93 -12.43
N THR A 118 2.13 -5.65 -11.39
CA THR A 118 2.66 -5.49 -10.04
C THR A 118 2.75 -6.81 -9.27
N GLU A 119 2.00 -7.85 -9.69
CA GLU A 119 1.88 -9.13 -9.00
C GLU A 119 2.18 -10.32 -9.91
N PRO A 120 3.44 -10.57 -10.27
CA PRO A 120 3.80 -11.65 -11.19
C PRO A 120 3.42 -13.05 -10.66
N GLN A 121 3.31 -13.23 -9.34
CA GLN A 121 2.91 -14.48 -8.70
C GLN A 121 1.45 -14.88 -8.98
N LYS A 122 0.60 -13.92 -9.38
CA LYS A 122 -0.78 -14.21 -9.77
C LYS A 122 -0.92 -14.68 -11.21
N LEU A 123 0.14 -14.58 -12.01
CA LEU A 123 0.09 -14.97 -13.42
C LEU A 123 0.22 -16.48 -13.60
N PRO A 124 -0.54 -17.09 -14.53
CA PRO A 124 -0.38 -18.49 -14.89
C PRO A 124 1.05 -18.79 -15.40
N ALA A 125 1.61 -19.93 -15.02
CA ALA A 125 2.92 -20.37 -15.50
C ALA A 125 3.01 -20.47 -17.03
N THR A 126 1.89 -20.73 -17.69
CA THR A 126 1.76 -20.78 -19.14
C THR A 126 2.01 -19.43 -19.83
N ILE A 127 1.67 -18.32 -19.19
CA ILE A 127 1.99 -16.96 -19.65
C ILE A 127 3.47 -16.65 -19.38
N LEU A 128 3.93 -16.95 -18.16
CA LEU A 128 5.32 -16.68 -17.75
C LEU A 128 6.34 -17.37 -18.66
N SER A 129 6.06 -18.60 -19.13
CA SER A 129 6.96 -19.35 -20.00
C SER A 129 7.06 -18.83 -21.44
N ARG A 130 6.13 -17.96 -21.87
CA ARG A 130 6.04 -17.43 -23.25
C ARG A 130 6.46 -15.98 -23.38
N CYS A 131 6.74 -15.33 -22.26
CA CYS A 131 7.12 -13.91 -22.22
C CYS A 131 8.57 -13.74 -21.77
N MET A 132 9.28 -12.83 -22.39
CA MET A 132 10.58 -12.37 -21.89
C MET A 132 10.34 -11.47 -20.67
N ARG A 133 10.70 -11.96 -19.50
CA ARG A 133 10.51 -11.26 -18.22
C ARG A 133 11.59 -10.21 -18.00
N LEU A 134 11.18 -9.01 -17.63
CA LEU A 134 12.02 -7.88 -17.24
C LEU A 134 11.55 -7.36 -15.88
N ASP A 135 12.44 -7.40 -14.88
CA ASP A 135 12.12 -7.01 -13.51
C ASP A 135 12.52 -5.55 -13.25
N PHE A 136 11.53 -4.72 -12.94
CA PHE A 136 11.67 -3.33 -12.54
C PHE A 136 11.87 -3.27 -11.03
N ARG A 137 13.06 -2.90 -10.61
CA ARG A 137 13.38 -2.72 -9.20
C ARG A 137 12.85 -1.39 -8.69
N ARG A 138 12.66 -1.28 -7.38
CA ARG A 138 12.41 -0.01 -6.72
C ARG A 138 13.53 0.96 -7.02
N VAL A 139 13.18 2.21 -7.28
CA VAL A 139 14.17 3.26 -7.51
C VAL A 139 14.76 3.69 -6.18
N SER A 140 16.07 3.89 -6.11
CA SER A 140 16.71 4.31 -4.87
C SER A 140 16.30 5.74 -4.48
N GLU A 141 16.26 6.00 -3.17
CA GLU A 141 15.93 7.32 -2.64
C GLU A 141 16.83 8.44 -3.20
N SER A 142 18.11 8.15 -3.44
CA SER A 142 19.05 9.11 -4.04
C SER A 142 18.62 9.54 -5.42
N VAL A 143 18.27 8.59 -6.29
CA VAL A 143 17.83 8.86 -7.66
C VAL A 143 16.50 9.61 -7.67
N ILE A 144 15.56 9.26 -6.79
CA ILE A 144 14.29 9.98 -6.65
C ILE A 144 14.53 11.44 -6.22
N LYS A 145 15.43 11.68 -5.25
CA LYS A 145 15.78 13.02 -4.79
C LYS A 145 16.42 13.86 -5.89
N GLU A 146 17.41 13.32 -6.59
CA GLU A 146 18.08 13.99 -7.70
C GLU A 146 17.07 14.40 -8.77
N ASN A 147 16.15 13.52 -9.09
CA ASN A 147 15.10 13.77 -10.04
C ASN A 147 14.16 14.91 -9.58
N MET A 148 13.64 14.85 -8.37
CA MET A 148 12.80 15.92 -7.83
C MET A 148 13.54 17.25 -7.76
N GLN A 149 14.84 17.25 -7.41
CA GLN A 149 15.67 18.45 -7.41
C GLN A 149 15.76 19.07 -8.81
N MET A 150 16.03 18.27 -9.84
CA MET A 150 16.09 18.73 -11.23
C MET A 150 14.78 19.37 -11.68
N ILE A 151 13.64 18.79 -11.27
CA ILE A 151 12.31 19.36 -11.58
C ILE A 151 12.11 20.69 -10.85
N CYS A 152 12.46 20.78 -9.58
CA CYS A 152 12.37 22.01 -8.81
C CYS A 152 13.23 23.12 -9.45
N ASP A 153 14.47 22.80 -9.83
CA ASP A 153 15.39 23.73 -10.47
C ASP A 153 14.84 24.23 -11.82
N THR A 154 14.30 23.34 -12.64
CA THR A 154 13.71 23.68 -13.94
C THR A 154 12.50 24.61 -13.81
N ARG A 155 11.73 24.45 -12.70
CA ARG A 155 10.54 25.29 -12.42
C ARG A 155 10.86 26.53 -11.58
N GLY A 156 12.10 26.73 -11.17
CA GLY A 156 12.51 27.83 -10.31
C GLY A 156 11.92 27.80 -8.92
N ILE A 157 11.70 26.56 -8.38
CA ILE A 157 11.20 26.28 -7.05
C ILE A 157 12.38 25.90 -6.17
N SER A 158 12.46 26.47 -4.99
CA SER A 158 13.45 26.12 -3.97
C SER A 158 12.88 24.99 -3.09
N ALA A 159 13.66 23.96 -2.82
CA ALA A 159 13.25 22.87 -1.93
C ALA A 159 14.38 22.50 -0.98
N ASP A 160 14.05 22.29 0.28
CA ASP A 160 15.01 21.79 1.27
C ASP A 160 15.43 20.35 0.96
N PRO A 161 16.73 20.01 1.03
CA PRO A 161 17.17 18.62 0.87
C PRO A 161 16.49 17.64 1.84
N ALA A 162 16.10 18.12 3.03
CA ALA A 162 15.35 17.35 4.02
C ALA A 162 13.90 17.11 3.59
N ALA A 163 13.26 18.09 2.91
CA ALA A 163 11.92 17.94 2.34
C ALA A 163 11.91 16.86 1.26
N LEU A 164 12.85 16.95 0.29
CA LEU A 164 12.98 15.95 -0.78
C LEU A 164 13.31 14.55 -0.24
N SER A 165 14.10 14.46 0.84
CA SER A 165 14.36 13.19 1.51
C SER A 165 13.11 12.59 2.12
N LEU A 166 12.27 13.41 2.76
CA LEU A 166 11.01 12.96 3.36
C LEU A 166 10.04 12.44 2.28
N ILE A 167 9.94 13.13 1.15
CA ILE A 167 9.14 12.68 0.00
C ILE A 167 9.67 11.35 -0.54
N ALA A 168 10.99 11.22 -0.75
CA ALA A 168 11.60 10.02 -1.32
C ALA A 168 11.40 8.77 -0.44
N VAL A 169 11.52 8.92 0.88
CA VAL A 169 11.24 7.85 1.85
C VAL A 169 9.78 7.40 1.79
N ASN A 170 8.83 8.37 1.78
CA ASN A 170 7.40 8.06 1.74
C ASN A 170 6.94 7.47 0.40
N ALA A 171 7.65 7.76 -0.68
CA ALA A 171 7.37 7.20 -2.01
C ALA A 171 7.79 5.73 -2.16
N ASP A 172 8.56 5.16 -1.23
CA ASP A 172 8.97 3.73 -1.17
C ASP A 172 9.48 3.18 -2.52
N GLY A 173 10.29 3.98 -3.23
CA GLY A 173 10.88 3.61 -4.52
C GLY A 173 9.95 3.79 -5.73
N SER A 174 8.80 4.43 -5.55
CA SER A 174 7.86 4.82 -6.60
C SER A 174 8.13 6.25 -7.06
N VAL A 175 8.59 6.42 -8.29
CA VAL A 175 8.78 7.76 -8.90
C VAL A 175 7.44 8.48 -9.07
N ARG A 176 6.38 7.74 -9.45
CA ARG A 176 5.04 8.33 -9.61
C ARG A 176 4.52 8.93 -8.31
N ASP A 177 4.65 8.21 -7.21
CA ASP A 177 4.13 8.66 -5.92
C ASP A 177 4.97 9.83 -5.37
N SER A 178 6.30 9.83 -5.59
CA SER A 178 7.16 10.97 -5.23
C SER A 178 6.79 12.24 -6.00
N LEU A 179 6.51 12.12 -7.29
CA LEU A 179 6.08 13.25 -8.11
C LEU A 179 4.70 13.75 -7.73
N SER A 180 3.77 12.87 -7.39
CA SER A 180 2.43 13.27 -6.93
C SER A 180 2.49 14.04 -5.61
N ILE A 181 3.35 13.63 -4.67
CA ILE A 181 3.57 14.36 -3.42
C ILE A 181 4.23 15.71 -3.70
N LEU A 182 5.27 15.73 -4.54
CA LEU A 182 5.94 16.98 -4.93
C LEU A 182 4.98 17.97 -5.59
N GLU A 183 4.12 17.48 -6.49
CA GLU A 183 3.10 18.31 -7.16
C GLU A 183 2.11 18.91 -6.16
N GLN A 184 1.68 18.13 -5.16
CA GLN A 184 0.83 18.64 -4.09
C GLN A 184 1.53 19.76 -3.30
N CYS A 185 2.81 19.60 -2.95
CA CYS A 185 3.59 20.66 -2.30
C CYS A 185 3.69 21.91 -3.16
N ILE A 186 3.90 21.78 -4.47
CA ILE A 186 3.97 22.91 -5.40
C ILE A 186 2.61 23.61 -5.54
N SER A 187 1.51 22.86 -5.47
CA SER A 187 0.15 23.40 -5.64
C SER A 187 -0.30 24.32 -4.50
N THR A 188 0.36 24.31 -3.35
CA THR A 188 0.13 25.27 -2.25
C THR A 188 0.51 26.71 -2.64
N GLY A 189 1.24 26.88 -3.74
CA GLY A 189 1.61 28.19 -4.30
C GLY A 189 2.86 28.82 -3.70
N GLU A 190 3.52 28.14 -2.77
CA GLU A 190 4.78 28.59 -2.21
C GLU A 190 5.96 28.28 -3.15
N ARG A 191 6.89 29.21 -3.29
CA ARG A 191 8.10 29.02 -4.10
C ARG A 191 9.22 28.30 -3.36
N HIS A 192 9.00 27.98 -2.10
CA HIS A 192 9.92 27.25 -1.24
C HIS A 192 9.19 26.10 -0.58
N ILE A 193 9.75 24.92 -0.67
CA ILE A 193 9.20 23.69 -0.06
C ILE A 193 10.08 23.35 1.15
N SER A 194 9.55 23.58 2.34
CA SER A 194 10.21 23.20 3.58
C SER A 194 9.90 21.76 4.00
N ARG A 195 10.71 21.20 4.92
CA ARG A 195 10.45 19.90 5.48
C ARG A 195 9.12 19.85 6.24
N ASP A 196 8.76 20.94 6.93
CA ASP A 196 7.56 21.02 7.75
C ASP A 196 6.30 21.03 6.90
N ASP A 197 6.30 21.71 5.74
CA ASP A 197 5.19 21.70 4.78
C ASP A 197 4.92 20.28 4.25
N VAL A 198 5.98 19.56 3.91
CA VAL A 198 5.89 18.17 3.48
C VAL A 198 5.36 17.26 4.60
N ALA A 199 5.83 17.47 5.84
CA ALA A 199 5.40 16.69 6.99
C ALA A 199 3.92 16.92 7.29
N GLU A 200 3.45 18.17 7.20
CA GLU A 200 2.04 18.54 7.36
C GLU A 200 1.17 17.92 6.26
N LEU A 201 1.59 18.03 5.00
CA LEU A 201 0.89 17.45 3.86
C LEU A 201 0.74 15.92 3.97
N LEU A 202 1.80 15.25 4.39
CA LEU A 202 1.82 13.79 4.54
C LEU A 202 1.13 13.32 5.83
N GLY A 203 0.78 14.24 6.74
CA GLY A 203 0.24 13.92 8.04
C GLY A 203 1.20 13.05 8.89
N THR A 204 2.52 13.25 8.69
CA THR A 204 3.53 12.47 9.39
C THR A 204 3.67 12.96 10.83
N ALA A 205 3.77 12.04 11.79
CA ALA A 205 4.11 12.38 13.16
C ALA A 205 5.60 12.79 13.22
N GLY A 206 5.89 13.88 13.90
CA GLY A 206 7.28 14.28 14.13
C GLY A 206 8.07 13.19 14.86
N GLU A 207 9.36 13.01 14.51
CA GLU A 207 10.25 12.01 15.15
C GLU A 207 10.24 12.13 16.70
N GLU A 208 10.08 13.34 17.21
CA GLU A 208 9.97 13.59 18.66
C GLU A 208 8.74 12.91 19.28
N SER A 209 7.61 12.88 18.57
CA SER A 209 6.39 12.21 19.03
C SER A 209 6.56 10.70 19.08
N LEU A 210 7.27 10.13 18.12
CA LEU A 210 7.59 8.69 18.09
C LEU A 210 8.53 8.30 19.23
N ILE A 211 9.56 9.11 19.48
CA ILE A 211 10.49 8.93 20.60
C ILE A 211 9.73 9.03 21.93
N ALA A 212 8.93 10.08 22.13
CA ALA A 212 8.18 10.29 23.37
C ALA A 212 7.14 9.17 23.65
N LEU A 213 6.47 8.68 22.59
CA LEU A 213 5.55 7.55 22.73
C LEU A 213 6.30 6.27 23.13
N THR A 214 7.45 6.02 22.51
CA THR A 214 8.27 4.85 22.82
C THR A 214 8.82 4.91 24.25
N ASP A 215 9.26 6.09 24.71
CA ASP A 215 9.67 6.31 26.11
C ASP A 215 8.54 6.01 27.11
N SER A 216 7.31 6.40 26.77
CA SER A 216 6.16 6.10 27.62
C SER A 216 5.90 4.59 27.74
N ILE A 217 6.14 3.83 26.67
CA ILE A 217 6.02 2.37 26.66
C ILE A 217 7.15 1.71 27.44
N ILE A 218 8.41 2.13 27.23
CA ILE A 218 9.57 1.61 27.97
C ILE A 218 9.38 1.78 29.49
N GLN A 219 8.81 2.92 29.88
CA GLN A 219 8.57 3.26 31.30
C GLN A 219 7.25 2.70 31.85
N GLY A 220 6.45 1.98 31.03
CA GLY A 220 5.16 1.43 31.45
C GLY A 220 4.08 2.47 31.70
N ARG A 221 4.25 3.72 31.23
CA ARG A 221 3.29 4.82 31.42
C ARG A 221 2.23 4.82 30.33
N ILE A 222 1.37 3.80 30.35
CA ILE A 222 0.34 3.57 29.31
C ILE A 222 -0.58 4.80 29.14
N SER A 223 -1.00 5.41 30.25
CA SER A 223 -1.87 6.60 30.25
C SER A 223 -1.28 7.75 29.46
N ASP A 224 0.02 8.02 29.65
CA ASP A 224 0.73 9.10 28.96
C ASP A 224 0.84 8.80 27.47
N GLY A 225 1.11 7.53 27.13
CA GLY A 225 1.16 7.07 25.74
C GLY A 225 -0.18 7.25 24.99
N LEU A 226 -1.30 6.91 25.63
CA LEU A 226 -2.64 7.09 25.05
C LEU A 226 -3.00 8.58 24.90
N LEU A 227 -2.66 9.43 25.88
CA LEU A 227 -2.86 10.87 25.79
C LEU A 227 -2.00 11.52 24.69
N LEU A 228 -0.77 11.03 24.54
CA LEU A 228 0.11 11.49 23.47
C LEU A 228 -0.44 11.09 22.09
N LEU A 229 -0.90 9.84 21.94
CA LEU A 229 -1.56 9.39 20.73
C LEU A 229 -2.78 10.24 20.37
N ASP A 230 -3.63 10.56 21.34
CA ASP A 230 -4.81 11.41 21.11
C ASP A 230 -4.40 12.80 20.59
N ARG A 231 -3.35 13.39 21.10
CA ARG A 231 -2.80 14.67 20.60
C ARG A 231 -2.30 14.56 19.17
N ILE A 232 -1.55 13.50 18.84
CA ILE A 232 -1.01 13.26 17.50
C ILE A 232 -2.16 13.10 16.49
N ILE A 233 -3.19 12.36 16.83
CA ILE A 233 -4.35 12.18 15.94
C ILE A 233 -5.13 13.48 15.76
N ARG A 234 -5.30 14.28 16.83
CA ARG A 234 -5.98 15.59 16.75
C ARG A 234 -5.21 16.61 15.94
N SER A 235 -3.88 16.50 15.82
CA SER A 235 -3.08 17.34 14.94
C SER A 235 -3.17 16.96 13.46
N GLY A 236 -4.01 15.97 13.09
CA GLY A 236 -4.28 15.61 11.70
C GLY A 236 -3.46 14.44 11.17
N SER A 237 -2.65 13.77 11.99
CA SER A 237 -1.85 12.63 11.57
C SER A 237 -2.73 11.43 11.18
N ASP A 238 -2.42 10.79 10.04
CA ASP A 238 -3.08 9.54 9.62
C ASP A 238 -2.63 8.37 10.50
N VAL A 239 -3.59 7.66 11.08
CA VAL A 239 -3.33 6.58 12.03
C VAL A 239 -2.56 5.41 11.40
N LYS A 240 -2.87 5.07 10.14
CA LYS A 240 -2.20 3.96 9.45
C LYS A 240 -0.78 4.32 9.07
N GLN A 241 -0.55 5.57 8.69
CA GLN A 241 0.78 6.10 8.42
C GLN A 241 1.61 6.18 9.70
N PHE A 242 1.02 6.68 10.79
CA PHE A 242 1.66 6.72 12.11
C PHE A 242 2.13 5.34 12.58
N MET A 243 1.30 4.29 12.43
CA MET A 243 1.72 2.92 12.77
C MET A 243 2.94 2.45 11.98
N LYS A 244 3.04 2.80 10.70
CA LYS A 244 4.21 2.44 9.86
C LYS A 244 5.46 3.20 10.31
N GLU A 245 5.32 4.47 10.61
CA GLU A 245 6.42 5.30 11.12
C GLU A 245 6.92 4.79 12.47
N TRP A 246 6.00 4.42 13.36
CA TRP A 246 6.35 3.86 14.66
C TRP A 246 7.03 2.49 14.54
N LEU A 247 6.57 1.64 13.62
CA LEU A 247 7.27 0.39 13.28
C LEU A 247 8.69 0.66 12.73
N SER A 248 8.84 1.66 11.87
CA SER A 248 10.15 2.08 11.36
C SER A 248 11.05 2.61 12.49
N HIS A 249 10.50 3.32 13.45
CA HIS A 249 11.23 3.78 14.64
C HIS A 249 11.76 2.59 15.46
N PHE A 250 10.95 1.55 15.72
CA PHE A 250 11.44 0.33 16.38
C PHE A 250 12.52 -0.41 15.58
N ARG A 251 12.41 -0.42 14.24
CA ARG A 251 13.49 -0.93 13.38
C ARG A 251 14.77 -0.10 13.55
N ASN A 252 14.67 1.22 13.64
CA ASN A 252 15.82 2.09 13.87
C ASN A 252 16.46 1.82 15.23
N LEU A 253 15.67 1.58 16.28
CA LEU A 253 16.16 1.15 17.59
C LEU A 253 16.90 -0.20 17.52
N LEU A 254 16.37 -1.16 16.74
CA LEU A 254 17.02 -2.44 16.50
C LEU A 254 18.39 -2.24 15.83
N MET A 255 18.45 -1.41 14.78
CA MET A 255 19.70 -1.10 14.09
C MET A 255 20.68 -0.39 15.02
N ALA A 256 20.21 0.60 15.80
CA ALA A 256 21.05 1.30 16.78
C ALA A 256 21.62 0.37 17.87
N LYS A 257 20.87 -0.69 18.23
CA LYS A 257 21.28 -1.65 19.25
C LYS A 257 22.35 -2.65 18.78
N TYR A 258 22.29 -3.07 17.49
CA TYR A 258 23.11 -4.19 16.99
C TYR A 258 24.16 -3.79 15.96
N VAL A 259 24.07 -2.60 15.34
CA VAL A 259 25.02 -2.12 14.32
C VAL A 259 26.02 -1.16 14.94
N GLN A 260 27.32 -1.34 14.67
CA GLN A 260 28.39 -0.53 15.24
C GLN A 260 28.38 0.94 14.80
N GLN A 261 27.95 1.21 13.53
CA GLN A 261 27.86 2.55 12.95
C GLN A 261 26.48 2.76 12.36
N PRO A 262 25.46 2.94 13.20
CA PRO A 262 24.08 3.08 12.74
C PRO A 262 23.84 4.39 11.99
N GLU A 263 24.67 5.41 12.16
CA GLU A 263 24.54 6.73 11.55
C GLU A 263 24.47 6.67 10.03
N ASN A 264 25.21 5.76 9.42
CA ASN A 264 25.23 5.57 7.96
C ASN A 264 23.97 4.90 7.40
N MET A 265 23.14 4.32 8.28
CA MET A 265 21.93 3.56 7.91
C MET A 265 20.63 4.24 8.36
N LEU A 266 20.76 5.21 9.28
CA LEU A 266 19.62 5.96 9.82
C LEU A 266 19.53 7.31 9.08
N ASN A 267 18.48 7.47 8.27
CA ASN A 267 18.21 8.73 7.56
C ASN A 267 17.57 9.77 8.49
N MET A 268 18.30 10.19 9.54
CA MET A 268 17.82 11.15 10.52
C MET A 268 18.91 12.17 10.87
N SER A 269 18.50 13.25 11.57
CA SER A 269 19.45 14.25 12.08
C SER A 269 20.41 13.64 13.10
N VAL A 270 21.62 14.20 13.21
CA VAL A 270 22.64 13.73 14.17
C VAL A 270 22.09 13.74 15.61
N GLU A 271 21.26 14.72 15.94
CA GLU A 271 20.63 14.84 17.26
C GLU A 271 19.64 13.69 17.51
N ASN A 272 18.81 13.35 16.53
CA ASN A 272 17.84 12.26 16.64
C ASN A 272 18.53 10.90 16.65
N VAL A 273 19.64 10.72 15.92
CA VAL A 273 20.46 9.51 16.03
C VAL A 273 20.97 9.31 17.45
N GLN A 274 21.41 10.36 18.14
CA GLN A 274 21.85 10.26 19.54
C GLN A 274 20.70 9.88 20.47
N ARG A 275 19.51 10.47 20.30
CA ARG A 275 18.31 10.13 21.07
C ARG A 275 17.90 8.66 20.86
N VAL A 276 17.87 8.21 19.60
CA VAL A 276 17.58 6.80 19.25
C VAL A 276 18.61 5.85 19.86
N LYS A 277 19.89 6.21 19.89
CA LYS A 277 20.93 5.41 20.57
C LYS A 277 20.69 5.30 22.07
N LEU A 278 20.36 6.39 22.74
CA LEU A 278 20.04 6.38 24.18
C LEU A 278 18.83 5.49 24.45
N GLN A 279 17.75 5.68 23.69
CA GLN A 279 16.52 4.90 23.82
C GLN A 279 16.77 3.40 23.51
N SER A 280 17.66 3.09 22.55
CA SER A 280 18.01 1.71 22.21
C SER A 280 18.77 0.99 23.34
N ALA A 281 19.48 1.73 24.20
CA ALA A 281 20.15 1.17 25.37
C ALA A 281 19.15 0.84 26.49
N GLU A 282 18.08 1.62 26.62
CA GLU A 282 17.06 1.44 27.66
C GLU A 282 16.05 0.33 27.31
N ILE A 283 15.69 0.17 26.03
CA ILE A 283 14.72 -0.83 25.61
C ILE A 283 15.28 -2.24 25.70
N THR A 284 14.51 -3.18 26.28
CA THR A 284 14.88 -4.59 26.30
C THR A 284 14.69 -5.24 24.94
N THR A 285 15.50 -6.25 24.60
CA THR A 285 15.38 -6.98 23.34
C THR A 285 14.01 -7.67 23.20
N GLU A 286 13.46 -8.14 24.31
CA GLU A 286 12.14 -8.79 24.35
C GLU A 286 11.02 -7.79 24.01
N LEU A 287 11.04 -6.60 24.61
CA LEU A 287 10.06 -5.55 24.31
C LEU A 287 10.19 -5.10 22.86
N LEU A 288 11.41 -4.95 22.35
CA LEU A 288 11.68 -4.56 20.97
C LEU A 288 11.12 -5.57 19.97
N ASN A 289 11.37 -6.85 20.17
CA ASN A 289 10.83 -7.92 19.31
C ASN A 289 9.30 -7.99 19.38
N ARG A 290 8.73 -7.87 20.58
CA ARG A 290 7.28 -7.84 20.79
C ARG A 290 6.66 -6.63 20.09
N ALA A 291 7.25 -5.45 20.20
CA ALA A 291 6.77 -4.24 19.56
C ALA A 291 6.73 -4.38 18.03
N ILE A 292 7.80 -4.89 17.43
CA ILE A 292 7.86 -5.13 15.98
C ILE A 292 6.79 -6.13 15.55
N THR A 293 6.64 -7.24 16.28
CA THR A 293 5.66 -8.29 15.97
C THR A 293 4.22 -7.79 16.10
N ASP A 294 3.90 -7.14 17.24
CA ASP A 294 2.54 -6.64 17.52
C ASP A 294 2.15 -5.51 16.57
N LEU A 295 3.06 -4.57 16.27
CA LEU A 295 2.79 -3.51 15.31
C LEU A 295 2.60 -4.05 13.89
N THR A 296 3.43 -5.01 13.45
CA THR A 296 3.28 -5.63 12.13
C THR A 296 1.91 -6.28 11.98
N LYS A 297 1.46 -7.01 13.01
CA LYS A 297 0.12 -7.60 13.05
C LYS A 297 -0.96 -6.52 13.05
N THR A 298 -0.83 -5.50 13.91
CA THR A 298 -1.79 -4.39 14.01
C THR A 298 -1.93 -3.63 12.69
N ILE A 299 -0.82 -3.38 11.97
CA ILE A 299 -0.84 -2.76 10.63
C ILE A 299 -1.58 -3.63 9.62
N SER A 300 -1.37 -4.95 9.66
CA SER A 300 -2.09 -5.89 8.78
C SER A 300 -3.59 -5.87 9.05
N ASP A 301 -4.00 -5.92 10.32
CA ASP A 301 -5.40 -5.91 10.75
C ASP A 301 -6.07 -4.56 10.42
N ALA A 302 -5.32 -3.44 10.56
CA ALA A 302 -5.80 -2.10 10.27
C ALA A 302 -6.13 -1.84 8.79
N LYS A 303 -5.59 -2.64 7.85
CA LYS A 303 -5.94 -2.53 6.42
C LYS A 303 -7.43 -2.76 6.18
N TRP A 304 -8.02 -3.70 6.93
CA TRP A 304 -9.39 -4.16 6.76
C TRP A 304 -10.36 -3.61 7.82
N SER A 305 -9.83 -2.92 8.84
CA SER A 305 -10.63 -2.38 9.93
C SER A 305 -11.20 -1.01 9.61
N SER A 306 -12.45 -0.78 10.01
CA SER A 306 -13.07 0.54 10.03
C SER A 306 -12.59 1.43 11.18
N GLN A 307 -11.93 0.84 12.19
CA GLN A 307 -11.48 1.53 13.41
C GLN A 307 -9.98 1.29 13.68
N PRO A 308 -9.07 1.76 12.82
CA PRO A 308 -7.63 1.55 12.98
C PRO A 308 -7.06 2.17 14.25
N ARG A 309 -7.69 3.25 14.76
CA ARG A 309 -7.31 3.92 16.01
C ARG A 309 -7.43 2.98 17.22
N VAL A 310 -8.53 2.26 17.35
CA VAL A 310 -8.76 1.33 18.48
C VAL A 310 -7.73 0.21 18.48
N LEU A 311 -7.36 -0.30 17.30
CA LEU A 311 -6.32 -1.32 17.17
C LEU A 311 -4.95 -0.82 17.65
N LEU A 312 -4.63 0.44 17.36
CA LEU A 312 -3.39 1.07 17.82
C LEU A 312 -3.40 1.31 19.33
N GLU A 313 -4.51 1.81 19.89
CA GLU A 313 -4.68 1.98 21.33
C GLU A 313 -4.51 0.64 22.08
N MET A 314 -5.10 -0.44 21.56
CA MET A 314 -4.92 -1.79 22.10
C MET A 314 -3.46 -2.27 22.02
N CYS A 315 -2.76 -1.92 20.93
CA CYS A 315 -1.34 -2.24 20.76
C CYS A 315 -0.50 -1.52 21.82
N ILE A 316 -0.72 -0.23 22.06
CA ILE A 316 -0.05 0.54 23.11
C ILE A 316 -0.26 -0.08 24.49
N VAL A 317 -1.48 -0.45 24.82
CA VAL A 317 -1.80 -1.11 26.10
C VAL A 317 -1.06 -2.42 26.26
N ARG A 318 -1.04 -3.27 25.21
CA ARG A 318 -0.32 -4.55 25.23
C ARG A 318 1.18 -4.37 25.40
N LEU A 319 1.78 -3.38 24.73
CA LEU A 319 3.21 -3.13 24.80
C LEU A 319 3.63 -2.55 26.16
N GLY A 320 2.83 -1.66 26.73
CA GLY A 320 3.10 -1.01 28.00
C GLY A 320 2.71 -1.84 29.23
N ALA A 321 1.88 -2.87 29.06
CA ALA A 321 1.52 -3.75 30.17
C ALA A 321 2.72 -4.62 30.59
N PRO A 322 2.98 -4.76 31.89
CA PRO A 322 3.98 -5.69 32.38
C PRO A 322 3.64 -7.10 31.86
N GLN A 323 4.66 -7.85 31.44
CA GLN A 323 4.46 -9.26 31.10
C GLN A 323 3.98 -9.97 32.36
N GLU A 324 2.72 -10.37 32.39
CA GLU A 324 2.32 -11.42 33.31
C GLU A 324 3.06 -12.70 32.83
N THR A 325 4.00 -13.17 33.60
CA THR A 325 4.63 -14.46 33.34
C THR A 325 3.53 -15.52 33.22
N GLU A 326 3.69 -16.53 32.35
CA GLU A 326 2.72 -17.63 32.24
C GLU A 326 2.36 -18.23 33.60
N GLU A 327 3.29 -18.19 34.56
CA GLU A 327 3.10 -18.57 35.94
C GLU A 327 2.13 -17.63 36.70
N ALA A 328 2.20 -16.30 36.47
CA ALA A 328 1.28 -15.34 37.10
C ALA A 328 -0.14 -15.46 36.51
N PHE A 329 -0.23 -15.75 35.21
CA PHE A 329 -1.52 -16.01 34.53
C PHE A 329 -2.14 -17.34 35.01
N ALA A 330 -1.33 -18.39 35.14
CA ALA A 330 -1.74 -19.67 35.70
C ALA A 330 -2.19 -19.53 37.17
N PHE A 331 -1.42 -18.79 37.98
CA PHE A 331 -1.74 -18.55 39.39
C PHE A 331 -3.04 -17.74 39.58
N ARG A 332 -3.30 -16.76 38.71
CA ARG A 332 -4.53 -15.94 38.74
C ARG A 332 -5.75 -16.73 38.28
N ASN A 333 -5.61 -17.56 37.24
CA ASN A 333 -6.65 -18.47 36.79
C ASN A 333 -6.96 -19.56 37.83
N ASP A 334 -5.95 -20.07 38.50
CA ASP A 334 -6.12 -21.04 39.62
C ASP A 334 -6.82 -20.40 40.82
N ALA A 335 -6.47 -19.16 41.17
CA ALA A 335 -7.12 -18.41 42.24
C ALA A 335 -8.59 -18.09 41.93
N VAL A 336 -8.89 -17.65 40.68
CA VAL A 336 -10.27 -17.43 40.22
C VAL A 336 -11.06 -18.71 40.16
N SER A 337 -10.47 -19.81 39.69
CA SER A 337 -11.09 -21.12 39.65
C SER A 337 -11.41 -21.65 41.07
N ARG A 338 -10.50 -21.48 42.04
CA ARG A 338 -10.76 -21.86 43.45
C ARG A 338 -11.86 -21.01 44.07
N THR A 339 -11.90 -19.70 43.78
CA THR A 339 -12.96 -18.81 44.28
C THR A 339 -14.32 -19.17 43.69
N LEU A 340 -14.39 -19.48 42.39
CA LEU A 340 -15.61 -19.95 41.74
C LEU A 340 -16.06 -21.30 42.28
N GLN A 341 -15.14 -22.24 42.50
CA GLN A 341 -15.45 -23.55 43.11
C GLN A 341 -15.95 -23.38 44.54
N GLN A 342 -15.39 -22.50 45.36
CA GLN A 342 -15.90 -22.19 46.69
C GLN A 342 -17.29 -21.55 46.66
N GLN A 343 -17.54 -20.62 45.74
CA GLN A 343 -18.88 -20.05 45.59
C GLN A 343 -19.91 -21.07 45.13
N MET A 344 -19.54 -21.96 44.19
CA MET A 344 -20.41 -23.03 43.73
C MET A 344 -20.72 -24.04 44.87
N SER A 345 -19.72 -24.43 45.66
CA SER A 345 -19.93 -25.34 46.79
C SER A 345 -20.80 -24.69 47.89
N THR A 346 -20.65 -23.39 48.13
CA THR A 346 -21.50 -22.64 49.06
C THR A 346 -22.96 -22.55 48.58
N LEU A 347 -23.15 -22.27 47.28
CA LEU A 347 -24.47 -22.26 46.64
C LEU A 347 -25.12 -23.67 46.66
N GLN A 348 -24.35 -24.73 46.38
CA GLN A 348 -24.84 -26.10 46.46
C GLN A 348 -25.23 -26.49 47.89
N ALA A 349 -24.46 -26.04 48.90
CA ALA A 349 -24.82 -26.25 50.30
C ALA A 349 -26.06 -25.46 50.73
N GLN A 350 -26.27 -24.27 50.20
CA GLN A 350 -27.49 -23.48 50.42
C GLN A 350 -28.70 -24.10 49.75
N ILE A 351 -28.58 -24.63 48.52
CA ILE A 351 -29.63 -25.35 47.82
C ILE A 351 -29.99 -26.66 48.56
N ALA A 352 -28.98 -27.39 49.06
CA ALA A 352 -29.19 -28.60 49.83
C ALA A 352 -29.89 -28.33 51.16
N SER A 353 -29.58 -27.22 51.82
CA SER A 353 -30.25 -26.79 53.05
C SER A 353 -31.69 -26.24 52.80
N ALA A 354 -31.96 -25.65 51.61
CA ALA A 354 -33.28 -25.19 51.24
C ALA A 354 -34.22 -26.34 50.79
N SER A 355 -33.66 -27.47 50.27
CA SER A 355 -34.43 -28.63 49.84
C SER A 355 -34.72 -29.65 50.99
N GLY A 356 -34.26 -29.35 52.21
CA GLY A 356 -34.51 -30.18 53.40
C GLY A 356 -35.82 -29.88 54.16
N SER A 357 -36.64 -28.93 53.74
CA SER A 357 -37.93 -28.65 54.37
C SER A 357 -39.03 -28.52 53.29
N GLY A 358 -39.63 -29.68 52.96
CA GLY A 358 -40.83 -29.64 52.09
C GLY A 358 -40.93 -30.85 51.17
N VAL A 359 -41.15 -32.02 51.76
CA VAL A 359 -41.75 -33.16 51.04
C VAL A 359 -43.21 -33.11 51.32
N ASP A 360 -44.06 -32.81 50.34
CA ASP A 360 -45.24 -33.57 49.96
C ASP A 360 -46.09 -32.77 48.96
N ALA A 361 -46.63 -33.51 47.97
CA ALA A 361 -47.63 -33.16 46.98
C ALA A 361 -47.06 -32.38 45.76
N VAL A 362 -47.03 -32.92 44.60
CA VAL A 362 -48.12 -33.36 43.71
C VAL A 362 -47.49 -34.17 42.55
N LYS A 363 -47.98 -35.37 42.37
CA LYS A 363 -47.87 -36.20 41.16
C LYS A 363 -48.87 -35.67 40.10
N GLU A 364 -48.46 -35.91 38.87
CA GLU A 364 -49.31 -35.98 37.66
C GLU A 364 -49.62 -34.71 36.90
N ALA A 365 -48.99 -34.58 35.79
CA ALA A 365 -49.67 -34.47 34.50
C ALA A 365 -48.63 -34.67 33.37
N GLU A 366 -48.84 -35.77 32.69
CA GLU A 366 -48.19 -36.14 31.42
C GLU A 366 -48.74 -35.31 30.25
N MET A 367 -47.91 -35.36 29.22
CA MET A 367 -48.23 -35.43 27.78
C MET A 367 -48.27 -34.14 26.94
N SER A 368 -47.34 -34.24 26.02
CA SER A 368 -47.44 -33.97 24.58
C SER A 368 -47.65 -32.53 24.12
N GLU A 369 -46.71 -32.06 23.36
CA GLU A 369 -46.87 -31.95 21.91
C GLU A 369 -45.61 -31.47 21.22
N LYS A 370 -45.34 -32.07 20.09
CA LYS A 370 -44.26 -31.77 19.15
C LYS A 370 -44.71 -30.70 18.12
N PRO A 371 -43.80 -30.12 17.36
CA PRO A 371 -43.96 -28.81 16.73
C PRO A 371 -44.54 -28.88 15.32
N GLU A 372 -45.27 -27.87 14.96
CA GLU A 372 -45.64 -27.63 13.57
C GLU A 372 -44.86 -26.43 13.00
N THR A 373 -44.29 -26.68 11.84
CA THR A 373 -43.73 -25.74 10.90
C THR A 373 -44.86 -24.97 10.23
N ALA A 374 -44.73 -23.65 10.18
CA ALA A 374 -45.47 -22.85 9.21
C ALA A 374 -44.56 -21.72 8.65
N GLY A 375 -44.26 -21.87 7.39
CA GLY A 375 -43.70 -20.79 6.58
C GLY A 375 -44.80 -19.77 6.26
N VAL A 376 -44.41 -18.51 6.21
CA VAL A 376 -45.13 -17.46 5.49
C VAL A 376 -44.13 -16.63 4.71
N SER A 377 -44.27 -16.70 3.42
CA SER A 377 -43.79 -15.77 2.41
C SER A 377 -44.54 -14.42 2.53
N GLY A 378 -43.86 -13.32 2.36
CA GLY A 378 -44.47 -12.01 2.30
C GLY A 378 -43.51 -10.99 1.70
N SER A 379 -43.69 -10.74 0.42
CA SER A 379 -43.14 -9.67 -0.40
C SER A 379 -43.72 -8.31 -0.05
N SER A 380 -42.88 -7.28 -0.09
CA SER A 380 -43.21 -5.89 -0.56
C SER A 380 -41.92 -5.07 -0.39
N SER A 381 -41.26 -4.68 -1.45
CA SER A 381 -41.44 -3.55 -2.38
C SER A 381 -41.40 -2.18 -1.70
N ASP A 382 -40.47 -1.39 -2.24
CA ASP A 382 -40.44 0.06 -2.38
C ASP A 382 -39.99 0.93 -1.20
N ARG A 383 -38.83 1.52 -1.31
CA ARG A 383 -38.64 2.93 -1.72
C ARG A 383 -37.15 3.28 -1.74
N ALA A 384 -36.65 3.47 -2.96
CA ALA A 384 -35.47 4.27 -3.24
C ALA A 384 -35.88 5.75 -3.08
N GLU A 385 -35.18 6.51 -2.25
CA GLU A 385 -35.20 7.96 -2.32
C GLU A 385 -33.97 8.42 -3.09
N ASP A 386 -34.25 9.01 -4.26
CA ASP A 386 -33.33 9.74 -5.13
C ASP A 386 -32.74 10.94 -4.38
N PHE A 387 -31.40 11.01 -4.40
CA PHE A 387 -30.68 12.28 -4.24
C PHE A 387 -30.11 12.70 -5.60
N PRO A 388 -30.33 13.97 -6.01
CA PRO A 388 -29.94 14.43 -7.33
C PRO A 388 -28.42 14.59 -7.43
N ALA A 389 -27.87 14.00 -8.49
CA ALA A 389 -26.61 14.41 -9.07
C ALA A 389 -26.77 15.81 -9.64
N ASP A 390 -25.80 16.68 -9.39
CA ASP A 390 -25.46 17.93 -10.05
C ASP A 390 -25.24 19.07 -9.07
N TYR A 391 -23.98 19.19 -8.66
CA TYR A 391 -23.34 20.50 -8.45
C TYR A 391 -21.82 20.35 -8.58
N ILE A 392 -21.31 20.50 -9.79
CA ILE A 392 -19.90 20.80 -10.07
C ILE A 392 -19.83 22.28 -10.44
N PRO A 393 -19.16 23.12 -9.66
CA PRO A 393 -18.89 24.49 -10.13
C PRO A 393 -17.83 24.40 -11.24
N GLU A 394 -18.24 24.72 -12.45
CA GLU A 394 -17.33 25.15 -13.52
C GLU A 394 -16.70 26.48 -13.11
N ASP A 395 -15.45 26.44 -12.66
CA ASP A 395 -14.43 27.50 -12.84
C ASP A 395 -13.17 27.13 -12.04
N ARG A 396 -12.39 26.22 -12.58
CA ARG A 396 -10.95 26.06 -12.41
C ARG A 396 -10.38 25.04 -13.40
N ALA A 397 -10.78 25.15 -14.65
CA ALA A 397 -10.07 24.51 -15.74
C ALA A 397 -9.01 25.48 -16.24
N ASN A 398 -7.77 25.18 -15.96
CA ASN A 398 -6.60 25.43 -16.81
C ASN A 398 -5.33 25.53 -15.96
N VAL A 399 -4.80 24.43 -15.53
CA VAL A 399 -3.38 24.04 -15.59
C VAL A 399 -3.34 22.52 -15.35
N ILE A 400 -3.76 21.74 -16.31
CA ILE A 400 -3.54 20.29 -16.31
C ILE A 400 -2.15 20.12 -16.95
N PHE A 401 -1.13 19.99 -16.12
CA PHE A 401 0.12 19.35 -16.55
C PHE A 401 -0.17 17.85 -16.61
N SER A 402 -0.10 17.28 -17.80
CA SER A 402 -0.26 15.82 -17.89
C SER A 402 0.96 15.17 -17.23
N ALA A 403 0.71 14.20 -16.36
CA ALA A 403 1.76 13.37 -15.76
C ALA A 403 2.65 12.69 -16.83
N ASP A 404 2.17 12.65 -18.06
CA ASP A 404 2.85 12.11 -19.23
C ASP A 404 3.98 13.01 -19.78
N ASP A 405 3.88 14.33 -19.64
CA ASP A 405 4.94 15.24 -20.10
C ASP A 405 6.17 15.24 -19.21
N LEU A 406 6.00 15.00 -17.92
CA LEU A 406 7.09 14.84 -16.95
C LEU A 406 7.78 13.47 -17.07
N SER A 407 7.04 12.43 -17.45
CA SER A 407 7.54 11.05 -17.46
C SER A 407 8.56 10.77 -18.55
N ASP A 408 8.47 11.41 -19.70
CA ASP A 408 9.33 11.12 -20.86
C ASP A 408 10.74 11.75 -20.71
N GLU A 409 10.87 12.96 -20.20
CA GLU A 409 12.17 13.58 -19.89
C GLU A 409 12.85 12.87 -18.71
N LEU A 410 12.05 12.52 -17.72
CA LEU A 410 12.48 11.80 -16.54
C LEU A 410 13.02 10.40 -16.85
N PHE A 411 12.35 9.71 -17.74
CA PHE A 411 12.72 8.36 -18.13
C PHE A 411 14.02 8.33 -18.93
N ASN A 412 14.21 9.30 -19.83
CA ASN A 412 15.44 9.38 -20.61
C ASN A 412 16.66 9.64 -19.69
N GLU A 413 16.49 10.43 -18.63
CA GLU A 413 17.55 10.68 -17.66
C GLU A 413 17.77 9.48 -16.73
N VAL A 414 16.73 8.79 -16.29
CA VAL A 414 16.84 7.56 -15.51
C VAL A 414 17.51 6.43 -16.31
N MET A 415 17.24 6.32 -17.62
CA MET A 415 17.91 5.34 -18.48
C MET A 415 19.37 5.70 -18.72
N ARG A 416 19.70 6.98 -18.86
CA ARG A 416 21.06 7.49 -19.00
C ARG A 416 21.89 7.28 -17.73
N LEU A 417 21.31 7.56 -16.56
CA LEU A 417 21.96 7.30 -15.26
C LEU A 417 22.12 5.78 -15.00
N ARG A 418 21.20 4.95 -15.49
CA ARG A 418 21.30 3.49 -15.39
C ARG A 418 22.42 2.91 -16.25
N GLU A 419 22.67 3.47 -17.43
CA GLU A 419 23.81 3.06 -18.27
C GLU A 419 25.13 3.49 -17.63
N GLN A 420 25.19 4.65 -16.98
CA GLN A 420 26.37 5.11 -16.24
C GLN A 420 26.65 4.32 -14.96
N LEU A 421 25.65 3.69 -14.35
CA LEU A 421 25.81 2.83 -13.17
C LEU A 421 26.15 1.38 -13.52
N ASN A 422 25.98 0.96 -14.78
CA ASN A 422 26.33 -0.37 -15.26
C ASN A 422 27.65 -0.41 -16.07
N ALA A 423 28.31 0.75 -16.29
CA ALA A 423 29.63 0.90 -16.85
C ALA A 423 30.69 1.11 -15.74
#